data_5296d8067c9da91e8b94dfd45519928e
#
_entry.id   5296d8067c9da91e8b94dfd45519928e
#
_cell.length_a   1.000
_cell.length_b   1.000
_cell.length_c   1.000
_cell.angle_alpha   90.00
_cell.angle_beta   90.00
_cell.angle_gamma   90.00
#
_symmetry.space_group_name_H-M   'P 1'
#
loop_
_entity.id
_entity.type
_entity.pdbx_description
1 polymer ?
#
loop_
_entity_poly.entity_id
_entity_poly.type
_entity_poly.pdbx_seq_one_letter_code
_entity_poly.pdbx_strand_id
1 'polypeptide(L)'
;MYVKAEKFAQGGRSIGHLDDGRIVFIDGLFPDEEGEISIVDEKKDYCIATALSVALSSPQRRKSPCPFSSQCGGCLWIELDYDAQIQAKEALIEELFSDFPEITFEEPVTGPEFGYRSRARFQYTIRNGKASLGFCAESSNRNVEIKCCPVVDERLNDLIKNPPRLNAWELKDRELSCITTDEGVLYDDRTGWITVNDRRLPVSNKVFFQSNLILLPKLIDYVVSLTEGPKVMDLYSGVGTFSAFLEDRFDVTAVEINKACLSLARSHLKRTEFFTSPVEKWNPRTRQVNTVIVDPPRVGLDRKVPEMIASWKPDRIIYVSCFAPTMHRDIKRLKELGYEPQSLKVFDFYAQTPHVETCVLLVREREEDIDTVSIKVDLEGINIRQNKQLLPEKPTYEKIKVYVKEKYGFEVTSLYIAQVKDHMGLEKRANYNIGEGKAKVPNCPPEKAEAIVDAFRHFGMI
;
A
#
# COMPACT_ATOMS: atom_id res chain seq x y z
N MET A 1 25.11 23.09 -12.11
CA MET A 1 24.22 22.70 -13.21
C MET A 1 22.85 23.28 -12.92
N TYR A 2 22.18 23.89 -13.92
CA TYR A 2 20.89 24.58 -13.71
C TYR A 2 19.76 23.67 -14.22
N VAL A 3 18.65 23.57 -13.48
CA VAL A 3 17.54 22.67 -13.83
C VAL A 3 16.20 23.25 -13.36
N LYS A 4 15.13 22.90 -14.06
CA LYS A 4 13.75 23.13 -13.65
C LYS A 4 13.17 21.85 -13.06
N ALA A 5 12.54 21.97 -11.89
CA ALA A 5 11.73 20.90 -11.29
C ALA A 5 10.33 20.91 -11.89
N GLU A 6 9.86 19.77 -12.38
CA GLU A 6 8.60 19.65 -13.16
C GLU A 6 7.45 19.10 -12.31
N LYS A 7 7.67 18.00 -11.62
CA LYS A 7 6.68 17.33 -10.77
C LYS A 7 7.36 16.56 -9.63
N PHE A 8 6.58 16.13 -8.66
CA PHE A 8 7.08 15.21 -7.65
C PHE A 8 7.14 13.76 -8.18
N ALA A 9 8.13 13.00 -7.70
CA ALA A 9 8.22 11.57 -7.84
C ALA A 9 7.75 10.86 -6.56
N GLN A 10 7.45 9.57 -6.68
CA GLN A 10 7.26 8.71 -5.50
C GLN A 10 8.48 8.80 -4.58
N GLY A 11 8.23 9.06 -3.28
CA GLY A 11 9.29 9.30 -2.29
C GLY A 11 9.62 10.78 -2.06
N GLY A 12 9.02 11.73 -2.81
CA GLY A 12 8.97 13.16 -2.49
C GLY A 12 10.04 14.03 -3.10
N ARG A 13 10.96 13.48 -3.88
CA ARG A 13 11.86 14.26 -4.73
C ARG A 13 11.14 14.84 -5.90
N SER A 14 11.58 16.00 -6.38
CA SER A 14 11.12 16.49 -7.66
C SER A 14 11.84 15.82 -8.83
N ILE A 15 11.19 15.76 -9.98
CA ILE A 15 11.76 15.32 -11.25
C ILE A 15 12.07 16.54 -12.11
N GLY A 16 13.22 16.53 -12.76
CA GLY A 16 13.58 17.43 -13.86
C GLY A 16 14.37 16.65 -14.92
N HIS A 17 14.83 17.37 -15.95
CA HIS A 17 15.64 16.80 -17.02
C HIS A 17 16.95 17.57 -17.16
N LEU A 18 18.03 16.84 -17.39
CA LEU A 18 19.33 17.40 -17.73
C LEU A 18 19.40 17.73 -19.22
N ASP A 19 20.35 18.56 -19.64
CA ASP A 19 20.55 18.92 -21.06
C ASP A 19 20.81 17.72 -21.97
N ASP A 20 21.32 16.62 -21.43
CA ASP A 20 21.54 15.36 -22.15
C ASP A 20 20.29 14.44 -22.23
N GLY A 21 19.14 14.89 -21.68
CA GLY A 21 17.85 14.21 -21.68
C GLY A 21 17.66 13.21 -20.53
N ARG A 22 18.64 13.00 -19.66
CA ARG A 22 18.48 12.11 -18.50
C ARG A 22 17.57 12.72 -17.44
N ILE A 23 16.81 11.86 -16.78
CA ILE A 23 15.99 12.25 -15.63
C ILE A 23 16.90 12.58 -14.44
N VAL A 24 16.58 13.65 -13.73
CA VAL A 24 17.21 13.97 -12.45
C VAL A 24 16.16 14.07 -11.34
N PHE A 25 16.40 13.30 -10.26
CA PHE A 25 15.61 13.37 -9.02
C PHE A 25 16.29 14.38 -8.09
N ILE A 26 15.55 15.40 -7.66
CA ILE A 26 16.11 16.57 -7.02
C ILE A 26 15.57 16.69 -5.59
N ASP A 27 16.47 16.71 -4.61
CA ASP A 27 16.16 17.13 -3.25
C ASP A 27 16.30 18.65 -3.13
N GLY A 28 15.31 19.34 -2.52
CA GLY A 28 15.37 20.76 -2.20
C GLY A 28 14.80 21.72 -3.24
N LEU A 29 14.39 21.26 -4.44
CA LEU A 29 13.51 22.02 -5.33
C LEU A 29 12.10 21.41 -5.31
N PHE A 30 11.09 22.26 -5.42
CA PHE A 30 9.69 21.86 -5.60
C PHE A 30 9.25 22.05 -7.07
N PRO A 31 8.16 21.44 -7.51
CA PRO A 31 7.63 21.66 -8.85
C PRO A 31 7.50 23.15 -9.20
N ASP A 32 7.77 23.50 -10.45
CA ASP A 32 7.82 24.85 -11.01
C ASP A 32 8.98 25.74 -10.49
N GLU A 33 9.90 25.21 -9.68
CA GLU A 33 11.10 25.91 -9.28
C GLU A 33 12.26 25.64 -10.22
N GLU A 34 13.16 26.62 -10.29
CA GLU A 34 14.40 26.53 -11.03
C GLU A 34 15.58 26.87 -10.13
N GLY A 35 16.69 26.18 -10.30
CA GLY A 35 17.86 26.43 -9.48
C GLY A 35 19.10 25.66 -9.90
N GLU A 36 20.20 25.97 -9.19
CA GLU A 36 21.44 25.21 -9.32
C GLU A 36 21.39 23.93 -8.50
N ILE A 37 21.85 22.84 -9.11
CA ILE A 37 21.92 21.53 -8.46
C ILE A 37 23.35 20.98 -8.46
N SER A 38 23.62 20.12 -7.49
CA SER A 38 24.81 19.27 -7.43
C SER A 38 24.41 17.81 -7.52
N ILE A 39 24.95 17.06 -8.49
CA ILE A 39 24.73 15.63 -8.60
C ILE A 39 25.43 14.93 -7.45
N VAL A 40 24.69 14.11 -6.71
CA VAL A 40 25.19 13.33 -5.55
C VAL A 40 25.29 11.85 -5.86
N ASP A 41 24.53 11.35 -6.84
CA ASP A 41 24.62 9.99 -7.34
C ASP A 41 24.25 9.96 -8.84
N GLU A 42 25.07 9.27 -9.65
CA GLU A 42 24.90 9.22 -11.09
C GLU A 42 24.74 7.77 -11.55
N LYS A 43 23.66 7.52 -12.29
CA LYS A 43 23.35 6.25 -12.91
C LYS A 43 23.33 6.42 -14.43
N LYS A 44 23.23 5.31 -15.15
CA LYS A 44 23.19 5.32 -16.61
C LYS A 44 22.00 6.13 -17.17
N ASP A 45 20.83 5.96 -16.59
CA ASP A 45 19.56 6.46 -17.12
C ASP A 45 18.98 7.64 -16.30
N TYR A 46 19.51 7.88 -15.10
CA TYR A 46 19.07 8.97 -14.22
C TYR A 46 20.16 9.43 -13.27
N CYS A 47 19.96 10.59 -12.66
CA CYS A 47 20.79 11.13 -11.61
C CYS A 47 19.98 11.45 -10.36
N ILE A 48 20.66 11.52 -9.21
CA ILE A 48 20.13 12.09 -7.97
C ILE A 48 20.94 13.35 -7.67
N ALA A 49 20.27 14.44 -7.37
CA ALA A 49 20.89 15.72 -7.11
C ALA A 49 20.28 16.41 -5.90
N THR A 50 21.04 17.33 -5.33
CA THR A 50 20.57 18.24 -4.28
C THR A 50 20.64 19.68 -4.79
N ALA A 51 19.63 20.48 -4.50
CA ALA A 51 19.62 21.90 -4.83
C ALA A 51 20.72 22.66 -4.03
N LEU A 52 21.49 23.46 -4.74
CA LEU A 52 22.46 24.39 -4.15
C LEU A 52 21.82 25.76 -3.93
N SER A 53 20.92 26.16 -4.82
CA SER A 53 20.17 27.42 -4.73
C SER A 53 18.82 27.29 -5.45
N VAL A 54 17.87 28.11 -5.04
CA VAL A 54 16.57 28.31 -5.71
C VAL A 54 16.64 29.69 -6.37
N ALA A 55 16.67 29.72 -7.71
CA ALA A 55 16.74 30.96 -8.49
C ALA A 55 15.34 31.50 -8.79
N LEU A 56 14.41 30.60 -9.17
CA LEU A 56 12.98 30.89 -9.30
C LEU A 56 12.23 30.06 -8.30
N SER A 57 11.55 30.70 -7.36
CA SER A 57 10.79 30.02 -6.31
C SER A 57 9.32 29.84 -6.70
N SER A 58 8.76 28.68 -6.39
CA SER A 58 7.33 28.43 -6.50
C SER A 58 6.54 29.33 -5.53
N PRO A 59 5.34 29.83 -5.92
CA PRO A 59 4.45 30.52 -4.98
C PRO A 59 4.02 29.64 -3.80
N GLN A 60 4.12 28.33 -3.92
CA GLN A 60 3.78 27.36 -2.88
C GLN A 60 4.93 27.12 -1.88
N ARG A 61 6.13 27.67 -2.14
CA ARG A 61 7.24 27.62 -1.17
C ARG A 61 7.01 28.62 -0.06
N ARG A 62 7.12 28.13 1.16
CA ARG A 62 7.06 28.96 2.37
C ARG A 62 8.39 28.96 3.12
N LYS A 63 8.60 29.96 3.97
CA LYS A 63 9.70 29.93 4.94
C LYS A 63 9.49 28.82 5.94
N SER A 64 10.52 28.00 6.17
CA SER A 64 10.46 26.93 7.15
C SER A 64 10.11 27.45 8.56
N PRO A 65 9.09 26.89 9.23
CA PRO A 65 8.82 27.17 10.64
C PRO A 65 9.76 26.44 11.59
N CYS A 66 10.62 25.54 11.08
CA CYS A 66 11.58 24.77 11.86
C CYS A 66 12.99 25.33 11.71
N PRO A 67 13.66 25.76 12.79
CA PRO A 67 15.02 26.30 12.72
C PRO A 67 16.09 25.25 12.40
N PHE A 68 15.71 23.97 12.34
CA PHE A 68 16.61 22.86 12.05
C PHE A 68 16.36 22.20 10.69
N SER A 69 15.45 22.73 9.88
CA SER A 69 15.04 22.12 8.61
C SER A 69 16.20 21.90 7.63
N SER A 70 17.17 22.83 7.59
CA SER A 70 18.36 22.70 6.73
C SER A 70 19.35 21.61 7.16
N GLN A 71 19.17 20.99 8.31
CA GLN A 71 20.09 20.00 8.87
C GLN A 71 19.43 18.68 9.20
N CYS A 72 18.16 18.72 9.63
CA CYS A 72 17.37 17.56 10.06
C CYS A 72 16.69 16.91 8.87
N GLY A 73 16.85 15.59 8.71
CA GLY A 73 16.24 14.82 7.62
C GLY A 73 14.78 14.41 7.84
N GLY A 74 14.11 14.96 8.87
CA GLY A 74 12.78 14.47 9.26
C GLY A 74 11.61 14.99 8.41
N CYS A 75 11.75 16.15 7.75
CA CYS A 75 10.65 16.88 7.12
C CYS A 75 11.06 17.43 5.75
N LEU A 76 10.95 16.59 4.71
CA LEU A 76 11.36 16.94 3.34
C LEU A 76 10.51 18.07 2.72
N TRP A 77 9.25 18.21 3.15
CA TRP A 77 8.28 19.14 2.58
C TRP A 77 7.87 20.29 3.51
N ILE A 78 8.65 20.56 4.56
CA ILE A 78 8.29 21.58 5.55
C ILE A 78 8.27 23.00 4.98
N GLU A 79 8.98 23.22 3.88
CA GLU A 79 9.00 24.48 3.14
C GLU A 79 7.95 24.55 2.02
N LEU A 80 7.12 23.53 1.86
CA LEU A 80 5.98 23.52 0.97
C LEU A 80 4.71 23.85 1.75
N ASP A 81 3.85 24.72 1.23
CA ASP A 81 2.56 25.02 1.84
C ASP A 81 1.74 23.76 2.05
N TYR A 82 0.98 23.72 3.15
CA TYR A 82 0.29 22.50 3.56
C TYR A 82 -0.75 22.03 2.54
N ASP A 83 -1.52 22.95 1.96
CA ASP A 83 -2.48 22.59 0.91
C ASP A 83 -1.80 22.02 -0.34
N ALA A 84 -0.63 22.56 -0.69
CA ALA A 84 0.17 22.03 -1.78
C ALA A 84 0.76 20.64 -1.46
N GLN A 85 1.10 20.36 -0.18
CA GLN A 85 1.50 19.01 0.23
C GLN A 85 0.35 18.01 0.02
N ILE A 86 -0.90 18.37 0.38
CA ILE A 86 -2.06 17.49 0.20
C ILE A 86 -2.31 17.23 -1.27
N GLN A 87 -2.38 18.28 -2.10
CA GLN A 87 -2.53 18.15 -3.56
C GLN A 87 -1.44 17.26 -4.19
N ALA A 88 -0.20 17.44 -3.77
CA ALA A 88 0.91 16.60 -4.26
C ALA A 88 0.76 15.13 -3.86
N LYS A 89 0.32 14.86 -2.63
CA LYS A 89 0.05 13.49 -2.16
C LYS A 89 -1.07 12.82 -2.92
N GLU A 90 -2.18 13.52 -3.15
CA GLU A 90 -3.30 13.04 -3.96
C GLU A 90 -2.84 12.73 -5.39
N ALA A 91 -2.19 13.67 -6.06
CA ALA A 91 -1.68 13.48 -7.43
C ALA A 91 -0.72 12.28 -7.55
N LEU A 92 0.17 12.08 -6.56
CA LEU A 92 1.09 10.94 -6.54
C LEU A 92 0.35 9.60 -6.36
N ILE A 93 -0.71 9.58 -5.56
CA ILE A 93 -1.53 8.39 -5.36
C ILE A 93 -2.39 8.11 -6.58
N GLU A 94 -3.04 9.11 -7.17
CA GLU A 94 -3.83 8.97 -8.38
C GLU A 94 -2.96 8.49 -9.57
N GLU A 95 -1.76 9.06 -9.76
CA GLU A 95 -0.81 8.61 -10.78
C GLU A 95 -0.41 7.14 -10.55
N LEU A 96 -0.12 6.76 -9.30
CA LEU A 96 0.29 5.40 -8.95
C LEU A 96 -0.81 4.37 -9.22
N PHE A 97 -2.08 4.72 -8.97
CA PHE A 97 -3.22 3.82 -9.13
C PHE A 97 -3.99 4.03 -10.44
N SER A 98 -3.41 4.76 -11.40
CA SER A 98 -4.05 5.06 -12.69
C SER A 98 -4.37 3.82 -13.56
N ASP A 99 -3.76 2.68 -13.28
CA ASP A 99 -4.07 1.40 -13.94
C ASP A 99 -5.28 0.66 -13.31
N PHE A 100 -5.97 1.28 -12.33
CA PHE A 100 -7.23 0.82 -11.75
C PHE A 100 -8.34 1.85 -11.95
N PRO A 101 -8.90 1.97 -13.17
CA PRO A 101 -9.89 3.01 -13.48
C PRO A 101 -11.22 2.86 -12.72
N GLU A 102 -11.46 1.71 -12.11
CA GLU A 102 -12.63 1.42 -11.26
C GLU A 102 -12.52 1.99 -9.85
N ILE A 103 -11.32 2.39 -9.41
CA ILE A 103 -11.15 2.95 -8.05
C ILE A 103 -11.79 4.33 -7.95
N THR A 104 -12.65 4.48 -6.96
CA THR A 104 -13.13 5.80 -6.52
C THR A 104 -12.14 6.39 -5.52
N PHE A 105 -11.49 7.50 -5.88
CA PHE A 105 -10.66 8.27 -4.95
C PHE A 105 -11.59 9.11 -4.08
N GLU A 106 -11.54 8.87 -2.77
CA GLU A 106 -12.31 9.62 -1.79
C GLU A 106 -11.52 10.83 -1.29
N GLU A 107 -12.24 11.87 -0.84
CA GLU A 107 -11.61 13.05 -0.25
C GLU A 107 -10.62 12.70 0.84
N PRO A 108 -9.40 13.29 0.85
CA PRO A 108 -8.37 12.98 1.80
C PRO A 108 -8.76 13.44 3.22
N VAL A 109 -8.31 12.68 4.20
CA VAL A 109 -8.48 13.03 5.60
C VAL A 109 -7.25 13.77 6.10
N THR A 110 -7.41 15.04 6.37
CA THR A 110 -6.35 15.92 6.86
C THR A 110 -6.49 16.23 8.35
N GLY A 111 -5.42 16.74 8.95
CA GLY A 111 -5.34 17.13 10.34
C GLY A 111 -4.42 18.34 10.57
N PRO A 112 -4.03 18.61 11.81
CA PRO A 112 -3.04 19.62 12.08
C PRO A 112 -1.72 19.30 11.41
N GLU A 113 -1.12 20.27 10.72
CA GLU A 113 0.19 20.10 10.07
C GLU A 113 1.36 20.01 11.07
N PHE A 114 1.16 20.44 12.32
CA PHE A 114 2.12 20.44 13.41
C PHE A 114 1.54 19.83 14.69
N GLY A 115 2.44 19.46 15.64
CA GLY A 115 2.03 18.94 16.95
C GLY A 115 1.33 17.59 16.94
N TYR A 116 1.24 16.93 15.81
CA TYR A 116 0.47 15.70 15.66
C TYR A 116 1.24 14.43 16.05
N ARG A 117 2.58 14.47 16.00
CA ARG A 117 3.41 13.27 16.13
C ARG A 117 3.62 12.91 17.59
N SER A 118 2.92 11.87 18.01
CA SER A 118 2.93 11.35 19.38
C SER A 118 4.06 10.36 19.67
N ARG A 119 4.80 9.91 18.65
CA ARG A 119 5.88 8.94 18.79
C ARG A 119 7.13 9.41 18.06
N ALA A 120 8.27 9.38 18.76
CA ALA A 120 9.55 9.74 18.20
C ALA A 120 10.66 8.78 18.64
N ARG A 121 11.66 8.62 17.80
CA ARG A 121 12.92 7.94 18.10
C ARG A 121 14.03 8.97 18.01
N PHE A 122 14.47 9.44 19.17
CA PHE A 122 15.51 10.46 19.28
C PHE A 122 16.89 9.83 19.32
N GLN A 123 17.87 10.49 18.73
CA GLN A 123 19.27 10.26 19.01
C GLN A 123 19.62 10.90 20.36
N TYR A 124 20.08 10.11 21.32
CA TYR A 124 20.41 10.56 22.67
C TYR A 124 21.93 10.77 22.79
N THR A 125 22.33 11.95 23.21
CA THR A 125 23.75 12.32 23.33
C THR A 125 24.03 12.92 24.69
N ILE A 126 25.20 12.61 25.27
CA ILE A 126 25.71 13.27 26.48
C ILE A 126 27.00 13.99 26.11
N ARG A 127 27.04 15.31 26.32
CA ARG A 127 28.25 16.13 26.19
C ARG A 127 28.46 16.96 27.45
N ASN A 128 29.67 16.85 28.04
CA ASN A 128 30.01 17.58 29.29
C ASN A 128 28.97 17.33 30.42
N GLY A 129 28.49 16.10 30.57
CA GLY A 129 27.50 15.74 31.58
C GLY A 129 26.06 16.25 31.31
N LYS A 130 25.83 16.90 30.16
CA LYS A 130 24.50 17.37 29.76
C LYS A 130 23.93 16.48 28.67
N ALA A 131 22.72 15.96 28.90
CA ALA A 131 21.99 15.21 27.92
C ALA A 131 21.34 16.10 26.87
N SER A 132 21.26 15.64 25.63
CA SER A 132 20.55 16.30 24.54
C SER A 132 19.88 15.25 23.63
N LEU A 133 18.79 15.66 22.96
CA LEU A 133 18.04 14.86 22.01
C LEU A 133 18.17 15.47 20.61
N GLY A 134 18.11 14.61 19.60
CA GLY A 134 18.18 15.03 18.21
C GLY A 134 17.56 14.03 17.26
N PHE A 135 17.63 14.35 15.98
CA PHE A 135 17.27 13.45 14.89
C PHE A 135 18.46 13.27 13.94
N CYS A 136 18.43 12.25 13.10
CA CYS A 136 19.45 12.09 12.08
C CYS A 136 19.33 13.15 11.00
N ALA A 137 20.47 13.62 10.48
CA ALA A 137 20.52 14.37 9.25
C ALA A 137 20.06 13.48 8.08
N GLU A 138 19.61 14.12 7.01
CA GLU A 138 19.13 13.42 5.83
C GLU A 138 20.18 12.43 5.29
N SER A 139 19.72 11.23 4.95
CA SER A 139 20.54 10.13 4.41
C SER A 139 21.85 9.86 5.19
N SER A 140 21.83 10.10 6.50
CA SER A 140 23.01 10.03 7.36
C SER A 140 22.68 9.58 8.78
N ASN A 141 23.66 8.99 9.46
CA ASN A 141 23.59 8.70 10.91
C ASN A 141 24.11 9.88 11.79
N ARG A 142 24.39 11.03 11.19
CA ARG A 142 24.85 12.22 11.92
C ARG A 142 23.70 12.78 12.75
N ASN A 143 23.89 12.85 14.06
CA ASN A 143 22.90 13.47 14.94
C ASN A 143 22.84 14.99 14.75
N VAL A 144 21.64 15.50 14.52
CA VAL A 144 21.28 16.93 14.58
C VAL A 144 20.61 17.18 15.92
N GLU A 145 21.34 17.78 16.85
CA GLU A 145 20.80 18.15 18.16
C GLU A 145 19.75 19.26 17.99
N ILE A 146 18.57 19.06 18.57
CA ILE A 146 17.44 19.98 18.45
C ILE A 146 17.04 20.54 19.80
N LYS A 147 16.43 21.73 19.78
CA LYS A 147 15.87 22.41 20.97
C LYS A 147 14.34 22.39 20.96
N CYS A 148 13.76 22.16 19.80
CA CYS A 148 12.32 22.03 19.57
C CYS A 148 12.07 21.30 18.25
N CYS A 149 10.87 20.75 18.08
CA CYS A 149 10.40 20.19 16.83
C CYS A 149 8.92 20.56 16.64
N PRO A 150 8.55 21.33 15.60
CA PRO A 150 7.16 21.75 15.42
C PRO A 150 6.20 20.57 15.15
N VAL A 151 6.71 19.45 14.65
CA VAL A 151 5.89 18.30 14.24
C VAL A 151 5.50 17.40 15.41
N VAL A 152 6.35 17.30 16.44
CA VAL A 152 6.04 16.42 17.60
C VAL A 152 5.05 17.06 18.56
N ASP A 153 4.31 16.23 19.28
CA ASP A 153 3.44 16.59 20.39
C ASP A 153 4.18 17.45 21.43
N GLU A 154 3.48 18.38 22.08
CA GLU A 154 4.06 19.32 23.03
C GLU A 154 4.81 18.63 24.18
N ARG A 155 4.26 17.49 24.68
CA ARG A 155 4.91 16.70 25.73
C ARG A 155 6.26 16.11 25.30
N LEU A 156 6.41 15.77 24.00
CA LEU A 156 7.71 15.38 23.44
C LEU A 156 8.64 16.59 23.28
N ASN A 157 8.12 17.78 22.99
CA ASN A 157 8.91 19.00 23.00
C ASN A 157 9.43 19.35 24.41
N ASP A 158 8.64 19.09 25.45
CA ASP A 158 9.09 19.28 26.84
C ASP A 158 10.19 18.28 27.22
N LEU A 159 10.11 17.06 26.69
CA LEU A 159 11.19 16.08 26.83
C LEU A 159 12.47 16.52 26.08
N ILE A 160 12.35 17.14 24.89
CA ILE A 160 13.48 17.69 24.15
C ILE A 160 14.18 18.80 24.95
N LYS A 161 13.41 19.69 25.60
CA LYS A 161 13.93 20.78 26.43
C LYS A 161 14.60 20.26 27.71
N ASN A 162 14.05 19.19 28.27
CA ASN A 162 14.47 18.61 29.54
C ASN A 162 14.71 17.09 29.40
N PRO A 163 15.77 16.67 28.71
CA PRO A 163 16.05 15.26 28.47
C PRO A 163 16.28 14.48 29.77
N PRO A 164 15.77 13.25 29.90
CA PRO A 164 16.01 12.42 31.05
C PRO A 164 17.50 12.08 31.17
N ARG A 165 17.99 11.94 32.39
CA ARG A 165 19.36 11.47 32.64
C ARG A 165 19.37 9.94 32.58
N LEU A 166 19.83 9.41 31.45
CA LEU A 166 19.97 7.99 31.19
C LEU A 166 21.43 7.63 30.94
N ASN A 167 21.81 6.41 31.21
CA ASN A 167 23.12 5.91 30.81
C ASN A 167 23.09 5.63 29.31
N ALA A 168 23.85 6.39 28.53
CA ALA A 168 23.84 6.28 27.06
C ALA A 168 24.23 4.90 26.53
N TRP A 169 25.01 4.11 27.30
CA TRP A 169 25.41 2.75 26.95
C TRP A 169 24.30 1.71 27.16
N GLU A 170 23.26 2.02 27.95
CA GLU A 170 22.08 1.18 28.16
C GLU A 170 21.08 1.33 26.98
N LEU A 171 21.24 2.40 26.20
CA LEU A 171 20.40 2.66 25.03
C LEU A 171 20.96 1.94 23.81
N LYS A 172 20.15 1.08 23.21
CA LYS A 172 20.48 0.45 21.94
C LYS A 172 20.72 1.53 20.88
N ASP A 173 21.85 1.48 20.20
CA ASP A 173 22.24 2.43 19.14
C ASP A 173 22.19 3.91 19.57
N ARG A 174 22.21 4.22 20.88
CA ARG A 174 21.99 5.53 21.46
C ARG A 174 20.65 6.16 21.08
N GLU A 175 19.65 5.33 20.80
CA GLU A 175 18.30 5.77 20.48
C GLU A 175 17.40 5.76 21.70
N LEU A 176 16.63 6.83 21.87
CA LEU A 176 15.58 6.94 22.87
C LEU A 176 14.22 6.95 22.15
N SER A 177 13.54 5.83 22.22
CA SER A 177 12.15 5.73 21.70
C SER A 177 11.19 6.29 22.73
N CYS A 178 10.32 7.19 22.32
CA CYS A 178 9.33 7.84 23.17
C CYS A 178 7.95 7.76 22.51
N ILE A 179 6.92 7.64 23.34
CA ILE A 179 5.52 7.74 22.92
C ILE A 179 4.73 8.53 23.98
N THR A 180 3.84 9.41 23.53
CA THR A 180 2.90 10.11 24.44
C THR A 180 1.75 9.17 24.77
N THR A 181 1.37 9.16 26.05
CA THR A 181 0.28 8.34 26.61
C THR A 181 -0.68 9.25 27.39
N ASP A 182 -1.76 8.72 27.89
CA ASP A 182 -2.70 9.45 28.75
C ASP A 182 -2.01 9.94 30.03
N GLU A 183 -1.01 9.18 30.50
CA GLU A 183 -0.28 9.46 31.73
C GLU A 183 0.98 10.33 31.52
N GLY A 184 1.34 10.67 30.29
CA GLY A 184 2.53 11.46 29.97
C GLY A 184 3.41 10.80 28.90
N VAL A 185 4.71 11.07 28.89
CA VAL A 185 5.66 10.49 27.93
C VAL A 185 6.26 9.21 28.50
N LEU A 186 6.09 8.13 27.75
CA LEU A 186 6.68 6.83 28.02
C LEU A 186 7.97 6.69 27.21
N TYR A 187 9.09 6.47 27.89
CA TYR A 187 10.41 6.23 27.28
C TYR A 187 11.19 5.08 27.91
N ASP A 188 10.51 4.31 28.77
CA ASP A 188 11.03 3.13 29.43
C ASP A 188 10.23 1.86 29.02
N ASP A 189 10.50 0.73 29.67
CA ASP A 189 9.91 -0.57 29.34
C ASP A 189 8.51 -0.80 29.92
N ARG A 190 7.91 0.20 30.56
CA ARG A 190 6.55 0.09 31.12
C ARG A 190 5.51 0.03 29.98
N THR A 191 4.32 -0.38 30.36
CA THR A 191 3.12 -0.25 29.54
C THR A 191 2.42 1.06 29.90
N GLY A 192 2.08 1.86 28.91
CA GLY A 192 1.22 3.01 29.03
C GLY A 192 -0.12 2.77 28.35
N TRP A 193 -1.02 3.72 28.45
CA TRP A 193 -2.34 3.67 27.81
C TRP A 193 -2.59 4.90 26.98
N ILE A 194 -3.31 4.70 25.87
CA ILE A 194 -3.78 5.76 24.98
C ILE A 194 -5.26 5.59 24.79
N THR A 195 -6.02 6.63 25.09
CA THR A 195 -7.47 6.67 24.80
C THR A 195 -7.68 7.12 23.35
N VAL A 196 -8.34 6.27 22.57
CA VAL A 196 -8.77 6.53 21.19
C VAL A 196 -10.28 6.34 21.16
N ASN A 197 -11.03 7.38 20.77
CA ASN A 197 -12.49 7.43 20.93
C ASN A 197 -12.84 7.08 22.40
N ASP A 198 -13.62 6.03 22.62
CA ASP A 198 -14.06 5.56 23.95
C ASP A 198 -13.26 4.38 24.50
N ARG A 199 -12.15 4.01 23.82
CA ARG A 199 -11.35 2.82 24.17
C ARG A 199 -9.94 3.16 24.60
N ARG A 200 -9.48 2.48 25.66
CA ARG A 200 -8.08 2.56 26.11
C ARG A 200 -7.28 1.43 25.50
N LEU A 201 -6.26 1.77 24.73
CA LEU A 201 -5.35 0.84 24.08
C LEU A 201 -4.00 0.84 24.80
N PRO A 202 -3.44 -0.35 25.11
CA PRO A 202 -2.14 -0.44 25.76
C PRO A 202 -1.01 -0.25 24.74
N VAL A 203 0.01 0.48 25.14
CA VAL A 203 1.19 0.76 24.32
C VAL A 203 2.48 0.55 25.10
N SER A 204 3.57 0.28 24.40
CA SER A 204 4.91 0.30 24.98
C SER A 204 5.94 0.70 23.92
N ASN A 205 7.14 1.06 24.39
CA ASN A 205 8.25 1.40 23.48
C ASN A 205 8.78 0.21 22.66
N LYS A 206 8.44 -1.03 23.07
CA LYS A 206 8.88 -2.28 22.42
C LYS A 206 8.02 -2.70 21.24
N VAL A 207 6.83 -2.08 21.07
CA VAL A 207 5.88 -2.42 20.03
C VAL A 207 5.60 -1.23 19.13
N PHE A 208 5.20 -1.50 17.90
CA PHE A 208 4.71 -0.46 17.01
C PHE A 208 3.34 0.05 17.50
N PHE A 209 3.13 1.34 17.39
CA PHE A 209 1.83 1.99 17.50
C PHE A 209 1.82 3.23 16.59
N GLN A 210 0.65 3.60 16.10
CA GLN A 210 0.48 4.75 15.20
C GLN A 210 0.99 6.05 15.84
N SER A 211 1.65 6.88 15.04
CA SER A 211 2.28 8.10 15.54
C SER A 211 1.40 9.36 15.44
N ASN A 212 0.29 9.30 14.72
CA ASN A 212 -0.68 10.39 14.61
C ASN A 212 -1.97 9.99 15.33
N LEU A 213 -2.05 10.35 16.61
CA LEU A 213 -3.21 10.03 17.46
C LEU A 213 -4.42 10.91 17.14
N ILE A 214 -4.24 12.01 16.41
CA ILE A 214 -5.33 12.92 16.04
C ILE A 214 -6.13 12.33 14.88
N LEU A 215 -5.44 11.70 13.91
CA LEU A 215 -6.08 11.09 12.75
C LEU A 215 -6.41 9.59 12.95
N LEU A 216 -5.82 8.94 13.94
CA LEU A 216 -6.07 7.53 14.22
C LEU A 216 -7.56 7.21 14.43
N PRO A 217 -8.35 8.01 15.19
CA PRO A 217 -9.80 7.80 15.31
C PRO A 217 -10.49 7.76 13.95
N LYS A 218 -10.17 8.69 13.05
CA LYS A 218 -10.79 8.77 11.72
C LYS A 218 -10.45 7.57 10.84
N LEU A 219 -9.22 7.05 10.91
CA LEU A 219 -8.83 5.83 10.22
C LEU A 219 -9.59 4.61 10.76
N ILE A 220 -9.68 4.49 12.08
CA ILE A 220 -10.42 3.40 12.75
C ILE A 220 -11.90 3.45 12.34
N ASP A 221 -12.54 4.61 12.45
CA ASP A 221 -13.96 4.79 12.09
C ASP A 221 -14.20 4.41 10.62
N TYR A 222 -13.28 4.76 9.73
CA TYR A 222 -13.36 4.40 8.32
C TYR A 222 -13.25 2.88 8.12
N VAL A 223 -12.25 2.23 8.71
CA VAL A 223 -12.08 0.76 8.64
C VAL A 223 -13.29 0.04 9.21
N VAL A 224 -13.82 0.51 10.36
CA VAL A 224 -15.04 -0.05 10.98
C VAL A 224 -16.26 0.12 10.07
N SER A 225 -16.40 1.26 9.39
CA SER A 225 -17.52 1.52 8.47
C SER A 225 -17.52 0.61 7.25
N LEU A 226 -16.33 0.19 6.79
CA LEU A 226 -16.15 -0.72 5.66
C LEU A 226 -16.31 -2.19 6.06
N THR A 227 -16.28 -2.51 7.37
CA THR A 227 -16.32 -3.90 7.86
C THR A 227 -17.73 -4.46 7.84
N GLU A 228 -17.91 -5.63 7.23
CA GLU A 228 -19.20 -6.34 7.14
C GLU A 228 -19.08 -7.81 7.50
N GLY A 229 -20.25 -8.41 7.78
CA GLY A 229 -20.43 -9.84 8.04
C GLY A 229 -20.05 -10.23 9.45
N PRO A 230 -20.40 -11.46 9.90
CA PRO A 230 -20.17 -11.85 11.28
C PRO A 230 -18.69 -12.14 11.58
N LYS A 231 -17.87 -12.58 10.62
CA LYS A 231 -16.50 -13.07 10.84
C LYS A 231 -15.46 -12.16 10.20
N VAL A 232 -14.60 -11.61 11.03
CA VAL A 232 -13.54 -10.65 10.63
C VAL A 232 -12.17 -11.22 10.99
N MET A 233 -11.21 -11.11 10.07
CA MET A 233 -9.81 -11.39 10.33
C MET A 233 -9.02 -10.09 10.31
N ASP A 234 -8.27 -9.85 11.40
CA ASP A 234 -7.34 -8.73 11.56
C ASP A 234 -5.92 -9.28 11.46
N LEU A 235 -5.33 -9.17 10.27
CA LEU A 235 -3.98 -9.67 9.96
C LEU A 235 -2.95 -8.56 10.15
N TYR A 236 -1.81 -8.89 10.74
CA TYR A 236 -0.80 -7.92 11.21
C TYR A 236 -1.37 -7.01 12.30
N SER A 237 -2.18 -7.58 13.20
CA SER A 237 -3.07 -6.85 14.12
C SER A 237 -2.35 -5.96 15.14
N GLY A 238 -1.04 -6.10 15.32
CA GLY A 238 -0.29 -5.36 16.32
C GLY A 238 -0.86 -5.56 17.73
N VAL A 239 -1.15 -4.46 18.40
CA VAL A 239 -1.79 -4.46 19.73
C VAL A 239 -3.33 -4.63 19.65
N GLY A 240 -3.87 -4.94 18.47
CA GLY A 240 -5.30 -5.10 18.24
C GLY A 240 -6.04 -3.78 18.08
N THR A 241 -5.42 -2.81 17.41
CA THR A 241 -6.00 -1.48 17.24
C THR A 241 -7.37 -1.51 16.55
N PHE A 242 -7.51 -2.21 15.42
CA PHE A 242 -8.81 -2.37 14.76
C PHE A 242 -9.71 -3.35 15.49
N SER A 243 -9.15 -4.48 15.93
CA SER A 243 -9.88 -5.50 16.72
C SER A 243 -10.63 -4.91 17.90
N ALA A 244 -10.06 -3.89 18.58
CA ALA A 244 -10.67 -3.25 19.74
C ALA A 244 -12.03 -2.58 19.43
N PHE A 245 -12.25 -2.12 18.21
CA PHE A 245 -13.48 -1.47 17.80
C PHE A 245 -14.44 -2.41 17.05
N LEU A 246 -14.01 -3.64 16.83
CA LEU A 246 -14.76 -4.65 16.07
C LEU A 246 -15.33 -5.77 16.96
N GLU A 247 -14.63 -6.16 18.04
CA GLU A 247 -14.95 -7.36 18.81
C GLU A 247 -16.32 -7.37 19.51
N ASP A 248 -16.98 -6.22 19.66
CA ASP A 248 -18.33 -6.15 20.22
C ASP A 248 -19.42 -6.48 19.19
N ARG A 249 -19.10 -6.36 17.91
CA ARG A 249 -20.06 -6.51 16.80
C ARG A 249 -19.79 -7.76 15.96
N PHE A 250 -18.55 -8.24 15.95
CA PHE A 250 -18.07 -9.28 15.04
C PHE A 250 -17.29 -10.36 15.80
N ASP A 251 -17.22 -11.55 15.24
CA ASP A 251 -16.31 -12.62 15.65
C ASP A 251 -14.93 -12.32 15.06
N VAL A 252 -14.06 -11.72 15.87
CA VAL A 252 -12.74 -11.25 15.41
C VAL A 252 -11.67 -12.30 15.68
N THR A 253 -10.89 -12.60 14.66
CA THR A 253 -9.65 -13.39 14.75
C THR A 253 -8.47 -12.50 14.40
N ALA A 254 -7.53 -12.32 15.34
CA ALA A 254 -6.35 -11.48 15.17
C ALA A 254 -5.08 -12.33 15.02
N VAL A 255 -4.26 -12.02 14.02
CA VAL A 255 -3.00 -12.72 13.72
C VAL A 255 -1.84 -11.74 13.75
N GLU A 256 -0.86 -12.02 14.63
CA GLU A 256 0.32 -11.19 14.80
C GLU A 256 1.53 -12.06 15.16
N ILE A 257 2.69 -11.74 14.56
CA ILE A 257 3.95 -12.46 14.83
C ILE A 257 4.61 -12.02 16.14
N ASN A 258 4.44 -10.74 16.51
CA ASN A 258 5.11 -10.16 17.67
C ASN A 258 4.37 -10.53 18.97
N LYS A 259 5.00 -11.40 19.76
CA LYS A 259 4.44 -11.85 21.06
C LYS A 259 4.18 -10.70 22.03
N ALA A 260 5.00 -9.63 22.00
CA ALA A 260 4.80 -8.47 22.87
C ALA A 260 3.53 -7.70 22.50
N CYS A 261 3.26 -7.52 21.18
CA CYS A 261 2.01 -6.96 20.70
C CYS A 261 0.81 -7.77 21.18
N LEU A 262 0.82 -9.09 20.99
CA LEU A 262 -0.29 -9.95 21.41
C LEU A 262 -0.46 -10.01 22.92
N SER A 263 0.61 -9.89 23.71
CA SER A 263 0.50 -9.79 25.18
C SER A 263 -0.29 -8.54 25.57
N LEU A 264 -0.02 -7.40 24.90
CA LEU A 264 -0.78 -6.17 25.11
C LEU A 264 -2.22 -6.31 24.61
N ALA A 265 -2.44 -6.86 23.42
CA ALA A 265 -3.77 -7.10 22.86
C ALA A 265 -4.66 -7.91 23.82
N ARG A 266 -4.16 -9.04 24.32
CA ARG A 266 -4.88 -9.91 25.28
C ARG A 266 -5.19 -9.22 26.63
N SER A 267 -4.47 -8.17 27.01
CA SER A 267 -4.72 -7.48 28.27
C SER A 267 -6.01 -6.65 28.22
N HIS A 268 -6.46 -6.23 27.04
CA HIS A 268 -7.64 -5.36 26.90
C HIS A 268 -8.76 -5.99 26.05
N LEU A 269 -8.48 -6.86 25.10
CA LEU A 269 -9.49 -7.53 24.26
C LEU A 269 -9.95 -8.84 24.92
N LYS A 270 -11.25 -9.06 24.98
CA LYS A 270 -11.86 -10.19 25.70
C LYS A 270 -12.55 -11.20 24.79
N ARG A 271 -12.97 -10.77 23.60
CA ARG A 271 -13.78 -11.57 22.66
C ARG A 271 -13.01 -11.98 21.42
N THR A 272 -11.87 -11.34 21.16
CA THR A 272 -11.00 -11.61 20.00
C THR A 272 -10.22 -12.91 20.22
N GLU A 273 -10.22 -13.79 19.20
CA GLU A 273 -9.34 -14.97 19.16
C GLU A 273 -7.95 -14.57 18.62
N PHE A 274 -6.86 -15.00 19.28
CA PHE A 274 -5.50 -14.56 18.95
C PHE A 274 -4.60 -15.70 18.52
N PHE A 275 -3.89 -15.50 17.40
CA PHE A 275 -2.86 -16.41 16.91
C PHE A 275 -1.50 -15.72 16.82
N THR A 276 -0.48 -16.31 17.47
CA THR A 276 0.91 -15.88 17.34
C THR A 276 1.55 -16.61 16.18
N SER A 277 1.57 -16.03 15.01
CA SER A 277 2.11 -16.63 13.79
C SER A 277 2.53 -15.58 12.78
N PRO A 278 3.55 -15.82 11.96
CA PRO A 278 3.67 -15.12 10.69
C PRO A 278 2.41 -15.35 9.86
N VAL A 279 1.88 -14.29 9.23
CA VAL A 279 0.62 -14.37 8.47
C VAL A 279 0.73 -15.40 7.34
N GLU A 280 1.83 -15.43 6.61
CA GLU A 280 2.10 -16.34 5.50
C GLU A 280 2.21 -17.83 5.89
N LYS A 281 2.25 -18.12 7.19
CA LYS A 281 2.30 -19.49 7.74
C LYS A 281 1.05 -19.89 8.50
N TRP A 282 0.12 -18.95 8.65
CA TRP A 282 -1.11 -19.19 9.39
C TRP A 282 -2.24 -19.60 8.41
N ASN A 283 -3.11 -20.49 8.87
CA ASN A 283 -4.28 -20.93 8.11
C ASN A 283 -5.48 -21.05 9.06
N PRO A 284 -6.61 -20.40 8.77
CA PRO A 284 -7.78 -20.45 9.65
C PRO A 284 -8.40 -21.85 9.67
N ARG A 285 -8.98 -22.18 10.81
CA ARG A 285 -9.75 -23.44 10.96
C ARG A 285 -11.06 -23.42 10.16
N THR A 286 -11.60 -22.23 9.93
CA THR A 286 -12.80 -22.00 9.11
C THR A 286 -12.44 -21.17 7.89
N ARG A 287 -13.00 -21.54 6.74
CA ARG A 287 -12.86 -20.75 5.50
C ARG A 287 -14.01 -19.78 5.28
N GLN A 288 -14.96 -19.72 6.22
CA GLN A 288 -16.03 -18.72 6.16
C GLN A 288 -15.56 -17.43 6.82
N VAL A 289 -15.08 -16.51 6.02
CA VAL A 289 -14.61 -15.18 6.41
C VAL A 289 -15.40 -14.17 5.58
N ASN A 290 -15.89 -13.12 6.21
CA ASN A 290 -16.59 -12.05 5.49
C ASN A 290 -15.66 -10.89 5.17
N THR A 291 -14.93 -10.40 6.18
CA THR A 291 -13.99 -9.29 5.99
C THR A 291 -12.60 -9.70 6.45
N VAL A 292 -11.59 -9.38 5.64
CA VAL A 292 -10.17 -9.46 6.02
C VAL A 292 -9.63 -8.04 6.07
N ILE A 293 -9.06 -7.66 7.20
CA ILE A 293 -8.32 -6.40 7.36
C ILE A 293 -6.84 -6.74 7.34
N VAL A 294 -6.05 -5.99 6.57
CA VAL A 294 -4.59 -6.12 6.54
C VAL A 294 -3.93 -4.75 6.75
N ASP A 295 -2.97 -4.68 7.67
CA ASP A 295 -2.10 -3.50 7.90
C ASP A 295 -0.64 -3.97 7.94
N PRO A 296 -0.08 -4.39 6.78
CA PRO A 296 1.25 -4.97 6.71
C PRO A 296 2.35 -3.92 6.90
N PRO A 297 3.59 -4.35 7.22
CA PRO A 297 4.74 -3.46 7.22
C PRO A 297 5.02 -2.87 5.83
N ARG A 298 5.90 -1.86 5.74
CA ARG A 298 6.25 -1.15 4.48
C ARG A 298 6.61 -2.03 3.28
N VAL A 299 7.06 -3.25 3.51
CA VAL A 299 7.36 -4.23 2.45
C VAL A 299 6.11 -4.81 1.78
N GLY A 300 4.92 -4.55 2.33
CA GLY A 300 3.65 -5.09 1.86
C GLY A 300 3.43 -6.55 2.28
N LEU A 301 2.50 -7.21 1.62
CA LEU A 301 2.18 -8.62 1.84
C LEU A 301 3.30 -9.54 1.34
N ASP A 302 3.56 -10.63 2.07
CA ASP A 302 4.35 -11.73 1.53
C ASP A 302 3.68 -12.30 0.28
N ARG A 303 4.50 -12.82 -0.62
CA ARG A 303 4.05 -13.30 -1.93
C ARG A 303 2.90 -14.33 -1.87
N LYS A 304 2.79 -15.09 -0.78
CA LYS A 304 1.76 -16.14 -0.60
C LYS A 304 0.47 -15.63 0.03
N VAL A 305 0.51 -14.44 0.65
CA VAL A 305 -0.63 -13.95 1.43
C VAL A 305 -1.85 -13.59 0.56
N PRO A 306 -1.72 -12.95 -0.61
CA PRO A 306 -2.86 -12.69 -1.48
C PRO A 306 -3.62 -13.96 -1.88
N GLU A 307 -2.91 -15.03 -2.32
CA GLU A 307 -3.54 -16.30 -2.68
C GLU A 307 -4.16 -17.00 -1.48
N MET A 308 -3.50 -16.90 -0.33
CA MET A 308 -4.02 -17.45 0.92
C MET A 308 -5.34 -16.76 1.30
N ILE A 309 -5.40 -15.44 1.30
CA ILE A 309 -6.62 -14.66 1.56
C ILE A 309 -7.70 -15.03 0.55
N ALA A 310 -7.38 -15.03 -0.75
CA ALA A 310 -8.33 -15.38 -1.80
C ALA A 310 -8.90 -16.81 -1.64
N SER A 311 -8.11 -17.76 -1.11
CA SER A 311 -8.58 -19.12 -0.85
C SER A 311 -9.66 -19.22 0.24
N TRP A 312 -9.76 -18.23 1.13
CA TRP A 312 -10.80 -18.12 2.16
C TRP A 312 -12.09 -17.51 1.61
N LYS A 313 -12.01 -16.89 0.43
CA LYS A 313 -13.12 -16.25 -0.27
C LYS A 313 -13.85 -15.20 0.57
N PRO A 314 -13.14 -14.26 1.26
CA PRO A 314 -13.83 -13.20 1.96
C PRO A 314 -14.66 -12.36 0.98
N ASP A 315 -15.76 -11.77 1.48
CA ASP A 315 -16.57 -10.89 0.66
C ASP A 315 -15.84 -9.58 0.35
N ARG A 316 -14.98 -9.14 1.30
CA ARG A 316 -14.18 -7.92 1.16
C ARG A 316 -12.83 -7.99 1.86
N ILE A 317 -11.89 -7.19 1.36
CA ILE A 317 -10.57 -6.99 1.95
C ILE A 317 -10.41 -5.49 2.18
N ILE A 318 -10.03 -5.10 3.38
CA ILE A 318 -9.70 -3.72 3.75
C ILE A 318 -8.19 -3.68 3.93
N TYR A 319 -7.51 -2.97 3.03
CA TYR A 319 -6.05 -2.86 3.02
C TYR A 319 -5.62 -1.48 3.51
N VAL A 320 -5.01 -1.41 4.68
CA VAL A 320 -4.37 -0.20 5.23
C VAL A 320 -2.88 -0.25 4.95
N SER A 321 -2.26 0.87 4.58
CA SER A 321 -0.82 0.91 4.30
C SER A 321 -0.20 2.28 4.46
N CYS A 322 0.97 2.32 5.09
CA CYS A 322 1.83 3.50 5.11
C CYS A 322 2.78 3.60 3.90
N PHE A 323 2.67 2.69 2.90
CA PHE A 323 3.53 2.70 1.71
C PHE A 323 2.78 2.24 0.46
N ALA A 324 2.20 3.19 -0.25
CA ALA A 324 1.35 2.96 -1.41
C ALA A 324 1.97 2.11 -2.55
N PRO A 325 3.27 2.20 -2.89
CA PRO A 325 3.85 1.36 -3.95
C PRO A 325 3.77 -0.15 -3.69
N THR A 326 3.94 -0.60 -2.45
CA THR A 326 3.76 -2.02 -2.15
C THR A 326 2.30 -2.42 -2.09
N MET A 327 1.42 -1.54 -1.61
CA MET A 327 -0.02 -1.74 -1.68
C MET A 327 -0.50 -1.89 -3.12
N HIS A 328 -0.08 -1.01 -4.03
CA HIS A 328 -0.42 -1.10 -5.46
C HIS A 328 -0.03 -2.46 -6.06
N ARG A 329 1.21 -2.93 -5.80
CA ARG A 329 1.67 -4.26 -6.22
C ARG A 329 0.76 -5.39 -5.71
N ASP A 330 0.38 -5.31 -4.45
CA ASP A 330 -0.41 -6.35 -3.79
C ASP A 330 -1.87 -6.32 -4.24
N ILE A 331 -2.44 -5.13 -4.48
CA ILE A 331 -3.79 -4.95 -5.04
C ILE A 331 -3.87 -5.53 -6.46
N LYS A 332 -2.86 -5.28 -7.30
CA LYS A 332 -2.79 -5.86 -8.64
C LYS A 332 -2.90 -7.38 -8.60
N ARG A 333 -2.24 -8.00 -7.64
CA ARG A 333 -2.30 -9.44 -7.44
C ARG A 333 -3.65 -9.91 -6.89
N LEU A 334 -4.23 -9.18 -5.94
CA LEU A 334 -5.57 -9.48 -5.42
C LEU A 334 -6.63 -9.34 -6.52
N LYS A 335 -6.50 -8.37 -7.42
CA LYS A 335 -7.36 -8.21 -8.60
C LYS A 335 -7.27 -9.43 -9.53
N GLU A 336 -6.08 -9.95 -9.80
CA GLU A 336 -5.89 -11.19 -10.57
C GLU A 336 -6.57 -12.41 -9.89
N LEU A 337 -6.85 -12.32 -8.59
CA LEU A 337 -7.52 -13.34 -7.78
C LEU A 337 -9.03 -13.08 -7.59
N GLY A 338 -9.61 -12.12 -8.30
CA GLY A 338 -11.05 -11.80 -8.31
C GLY A 338 -11.50 -10.85 -7.22
N TYR A 339 -10.62 -9.91 -6.80
CA TYR A 339 -10.96 -8.84 -5.86
C TYR A 339 -10.81 -7.48 -6.55
N GLU A 340 -11.94 -6.83 -6.85
CA GLU A 340 -11.95 -5.50 -7.46
C GLU A 340 -11.76 -4.39 -6.42
N PRO A 341 -10.78 -3.49 -6.61
CA PRO A 341 -10.63 -2.32 -5.77
C PRO A 341 -11.76 -1.33 -6.04
N GLN A 342 -12.49 -0.93 -4.98
CA GLN A 342 -13.68 -0.07 -5.08
C GLN A 342 -13.39 1.37 -4.71
N SER A 343 -12.71 1.57 -3.59
CA SER A 343 -12.39 2.91 -3.09
C SER A 343 -10.99 2.98 -2.51
N LEU A 344 -10.38 4.16 -2.64
CA LEU A 344 -9.10 4.50 -2.02
C LEU A 344 -9.26 5.82 -1.28
N LYS A 345 -8.86 5.84 -0.01
CA LYS A 345 -8.85 7.02 0.83
C LYS A 345 -7.45 7.28 1.39
N VAL A 346 -7.03 8.54 1.28
CA VAL A 346 -5.75 9.03 1.80
C VAL A 346 -5.95 9.66 3.17
N PHE A 347 -5.05 9.36 4.11
CA PHE A 347 -5.00 10.00 5.42
C PHE A 347 -3.62 10.64 5.58
N ASP A 348 -3.57 11.93 5.86
CA ASP A 348 -2.31 12.66 6.02
C ASP A 348 -1.70 12.45 7.41
N PHE A 349 -1.33 11.21 7.73
CA PHE A 349 -0.69 10.87 9.00
C PHE A 349 0.69 11.48 9.17
N TYR A 350 1.33 11.92 8.08
CA TYR A 350 2.72 12.34 8.03
C TYR A 350 2.89 13.69 7.34
N ALA A 351 2.18 14.71 7.82
CA ALA A 351 2.37 16.09 7.36
C ALA A 351 3.85 16.49 7.36
N GLN A 352 4.26 17.40 6.49
CA GLN A 352 5.65 17.83 6.25
C GLN A 352 6.54 16.77 5.58
N THR A 353 5.96 15.65 5.13
CA THR A 353 6.68 14.59 4.43
C THR A 353 5.85 14.08 3.24
N PRO A 354 6.45 13.40 2.25
CA PRO A 354 5.71 12.81 1.13
C PRO A 354 4.93 11.54 1.50
N HIS A 355 5.01 11.09 2.73
CA HIS A 355 4.36 9.86 3.18
C HIS A 355 2.88 10.09 3.46
N VAL A 356 2.10 9.05 3.21
CA VAL A 356 0.67 8.99 3.51
C VAL A 356 0.34 7.67 4.21
N GLU A 357 -0.79 7.64 4.90
CA GLU A 357 -1.50 6.41 5.21
C GLU A 357 -2.63 6.26 4.21
N THR A 358 -2.83 5.09 3.65
CA THR A 358 -3.88 4.81 2.66
C THR A 358 -4.75 3.66 3.10
N CYS A 359 -6.03 3.70 2.76
CA CYS A 359 -6.94 2.59 2.98
C CYS A 359 -7.70 2.30 1.69
N VAL A 360 -7.65 1.03 1.23
CA VAL A 360 -8.35 0.57 0.04
C VAL A 360 -9.34 -0.51 0.42
N LEU A 361 -10.56 -0.39 -0.10
CA LEU A 361 -11.56 -1.44 -0.06
C LEU A 361 -11.48 -2.25 -1.35
N LEU A 362 -11.30 -3.57 -1.22
CA LEU A 362 -11.48 -4.51 -2.33
C LEU A 362 -12.69 -5.40 -2.03
N VAL A 363 -13.50 -5.65 -3.05
CA VAL A 363 -14.70 -6.49 -2.98
C VAL A 363 -14.53 -7.67 -3.92
N ARG A 364 -14.91 -8.86 -3.46
CA ARG A 364 -14.85 -10.06 -4.28
C ARG A 364 -15.85 -9.95 -5.44
N GLU A 365 -15.35 -10.14 -6.66
CA GLU A 365 -16.25 -10.37 -7.80
C GLU A 365 -17.11 -11.61 -7.52
N ARG A 366 -18.41 -11.42 -7.42
CA ARG A 366 -19.34 -12.55 -7.43
C ARG A 366 -19.45 -12.96 -8.90
N GLU A 367 -19.17 -14.24 -9.20
CA GLU A 367 -19.76 -14.81 -10.39
C GLU A 367 -21.26 -14.49 -10.27
N GLU A 368 -21.79 -13.71 -11.22
CA GLU A 368 -23.22 -13.52 -11.28
C GLU A 368 -23.82 -14.91 -11.26
N ASP A 369 -24.53 -15.27 -10.19
CA ASP A 369 -25.47 -16.37 -10.22
C ASP A 369 -26.43 -16.02 -11.35
N ILE A 370 -26.18 -16.59 -12.52
CA ILE A 370 -27.18 -16.58 -13.57
C ILE A 370 -28.33 -17.35 -12.93
N ASP A 371 -29.27 -16.61 -12.38
CA ASP A 371 -30.55 -17.15 -11.98
C ASP A 371 -31.15 -17.82 -13.23
N THR A 372 -30.83 -19.10 -13.42
CA THR A 372 -31.47 -19.92 -14.39
C THR A 372 -32.90 -20.10 -13.92
N VAL A 373 -33.75 -19.13 -14.27
CA VAL A 373 -35.20 -19.28 -14.15
C VAL A 373 -35.58 -20.39 -15.14
N SER A 374 -35.76 -21.59 -14.64
CA SER A 374 -36.32 -22.70 -15.41
C SER A 374 -37.80 -22.42 -15.66
N ILE A 375 -38.10 -21.69 -16.75
CA ILE A 375 -39.46 -21.53 -17.22
C ILE A 375 -39.83 -22.81 -17.97
N LYS A 376 -40.66 -23.66 -17.38
CA LYS A 376 -41.37 -24.71 -18.12
C LYS A 376 -42.40 -24.05 -19.02
N VAL A 377 -42.04 -23.82 -20.27
CA VAL A 377 -42.98 -23.37 -21.31
C VAL A 377 -43.60 -24.60 -21.94
N ASP A 378 -44.91 -24.72 -21.83
CA ASP A 378 -45.68 -25.75 -22.55
C ASP A 378 -45.73 -25.34 -24.03
N LEU A 379 -45.09 -26.13 -24.91
CA LEU A 379 -44.83 -25.74 -26.30
C LEU A 379 -45.96 -26.21 -27.26
N GLU A 380 -47.12 -26.65 -26.75
CA GLU A 380 -48.25 -26.96 -27.60
C GLU A 380 -48.91 -25.66 -28.15
N GLY A 381 -48.46 -25.24 -29.32
CA GLY A 381 -49.11 -24.21 -30.11
C GLY A 381 -48.27 -22.97 -30.51
N ILE A 382 -46.96 -22.96 -30.32
CA ILE A 382 -46.11 -21.82 -30.68
C ILE A 382 -45.23 -22.11 -31.90
N ASN A 383 -45.46 -21.39 -32.98
CA ASN A 383 -44.64 -21.40 -34.20
C ASN A 383 -43.35 -20.57 -33.95
N ILE A 384 -42.21 -21.21 -33.73
CA ILE A 384 -40.92 -20.55 -33.45
C ILE A 384 -40.29 -20.16 -34.78
N ARG A 385 -40.33 -18.87 -35.12
CA ARG A 385 -39.38 -18.28 -36.08
C ARG A 385 -38.05 -18.02 -35.35
N GLN A 386 -37.03 -18.77 -35.74
CA GLN A 386 -35.66 -18.60 -35.24
C GLN A 386 -35.14 -17.21 -35.59
N ASN A 387 -34.96 -16.33 -34.60
CA ASN A 387 -34.07 -15.19 -34.70
C ASN A 387 -32.86 -15.42 -33.79
N LYS A 388 -31.80 -15.88 -34.43
CA LYS A 388 -30.50 -16.18 -33.80
C LYS A 388 -29.64 -14.93 -33.85
N GLN A 389 -29.43 -14.28 -32.71
CA GLN A 389 -28.24 -13.46 -32.48
C GLN A 389 -27.90 -13.51 -30.98
N LEU A 390 -27.28 -14.61 -30.57
CA LEU A 390 -26.42 -14.66 -29.40
C LEU A 390 -24.99 -14.51 -29.92
N LEU A 391 -24.29 -13.47 -29.53
CA LEU A 391 -22.87 -13.32 -29.82
C LEU A 391 -22.12 -14.43 -29.10
N PRO A 392 -21.25 -15.24 -29.77
CA PRO A 392 -20.55 -16.32 -29.11
C PRO A 392 -19.44 -15.78 -28.22
N GLU A 393 -19.38 -16.25 -26.97
CA GLU A 393 -18.19 -16.11 -26.11
C GLU A 393 -16.92 -16.55 -26.86
N LYS A 394 -15.88 -15.72 -26.90
CA LYS A 394 -14.57 -16.08 -27.47
C LYS A 394 -14.01 -17.27 -26.69
N PRO A 395 -13.77 -18.45 -27.30
CA PRO A 395 -13.36 -19.65 -26.59
C PRO A 395 -11.96 -19.48 -25.98
N THR A 396 -11.77 -20.04 -24.79
CA THR A 396 -10.45 -20.10 -24.15
C THR A 396 -9.53 -21.11 -24.86
N TYR A 397 -8.22 -20.97 -24.71
CA TYR A 397 -7.24 -21.93 -25.26
C TYR A 397 -7.50 -23.35 -24.76
N GLU A 398 -8.00 -23.51 -23.53
CA GLU A 398 -8.35 -24.82 -22.97
C GLU A 398 -9.55 -25.45 -23.69
N LYS A 399 -10.59 -24.70 -24.01
CA LYS A 399 -11.73 -25.21 -24.81
C LYS A 399 -11.26 -25.69 -26.21
N ILE A 400 -10.32 -24.99 -26.83
CA ILE A 400 -9.71 -25.38 -28.11
C ILE A 400 -8.90 -26.66 -27.97
N LYS A 401 -8.08 -26.81 -26.93
CA LYS A 401 -7.31 -28.04 -26.67
C LYS A 401 -8.20 -29.26 -26.44
N VAL A 402 -9.26 -29.10 -25.65
CA VAL A 402 -10.23 -30.16 -25.38
C VAL A 402 -10.91 -30.60 -26.68
N TYR A 403 -11.40 -29.68 -27.48
CA TYR A 403 -12.05 -29.98 -28.76
C TYR A 403 -11.12 -30.75 -29.71
N VAL A 404 -9.86 -30.30 -29.87
CA VAL A 404 -8.89 -30.97 -30.73
C VAL A 404 -8.56 -32.36 -30.21
N LYS A 405 -8.41 -32.55 -28.92
CA LYS A 405 -8.12 -33.83 -28.30
C LYS A 405 -9.30 -34.83 -28.48
N GLU A 406 -10.53 -34.38 -28.27
CA GLU A 406 -11.73 -35.21 -28.42
C GLU A 406 -12.01 -35.58 -29.86
N LYS A 407 -11.82 -34.66 -30.80
CA LYS A 407 -12.16 -34.88 -32.22
C LYS A 407 -11.05 -35.55 -33.02
N TYR A 408 -9.78 -35.25 -32.72
CA TYR A 408 -8.62 -35.67 -33.50
C TYR A 408 -7.67 -36.62 -32.76
N GLY A 409 -7.87 -36.83 -31.44
CA GLY A 409 -7.10 -37.78 -30.63
C GLY A 409 -5.68 -37.37 -30.25
N PHE A 410 -5.25 -36.12 -30.57
CA PHE A 410 -3.93 -35.63 -30.22
C PHE A 410 -3.97 -34.29 -29.46
N GLU A 411 -2.90 -33.97 -28.72
CA GLU A 411 -2.80 -32.76 -27.94
C GLU A 411 -2.15 -31.61 -28.72
N VAL A 412 -2.68 -30.39 -28.53
CA VAL A 412 -2.07 -29.15 -29.04
C VAL A 412 -1.68 -28.25 -27.89
N THR A 413 -0.61 -27.50 -28.07
CA THR A 413 -0.09 -26.56 -27.05
C THR A 413 -0.68 -25.15 -27.24
N SER A 414 -0.68 -24.35 -26.18
CA SER A 414 -1.05 -22.94 -26.27
C SER A 414 -0.19 -22.16 -27.26
N LEU A 415 1.07 -22.57 -27.43
CA LEU A 415 1.99 -22.02 -28.40
C LEU A 415 1.51 -22.24 -29.84
N TYR A 416 1.09 -23.46 -30.18
CA TYR A 416 0.58 -23.81 -31.50
C TYR A 416 -0.71 -23.05 -31.82
N ILE A 417 -1.62 -22.92 -30.84
CA ILE A 417 -2.85 -22.14 -30.98
C ILE A 417 -2.50 -20.66 -31.27
N ALA A 418 -1.52 -20.10 -30.56
CA ALA A 418 -1.07 -18.73 -30.76
C ALA A 418 -0.42 -18.52 -32.15
N GLN A 419 0.37 -19.48 -32.65
CA GLN A 419 0.98 -19.42 -33.99
C GLN A 419 -0.09 -19.46 -35.09
N VAL A 420 -1.11 -20.33 -34.95
CA VAL A 420 -2.22 -20.43 -35.92
C VAL A 420 -3.08 -19.14 -35.89
N LYS A 421 -3.36 -18.60 -34.70
CA LYS A 421 -4.03 -17.28 -34.57
C LYS A 421 -3.28 -16.17 -35.31
N ASP A 422 -1.96 -16.14 -35.16
CA ASP A 422 -1.09 -15.16 -35.81
C ASP A 422 -1.16 -15.25 -37.32
N HIS A 423 -1.03 -16.47 -37.83
CA HIS A 423 -1.10 -16.74 -39.26
C HIS A 423 -2.44 -16.34 -39.89
N MET A 424 -3.51 -16.40 -39.07
CA MET A 424 -4.87 -16.06 -39.51
C MET A 424 -5.28 -14.60 -39.19
N GLY A 425 -4.40 -13.77 -38.64
CA GLY A 425 -4.67 -12.38 -38.32
C GLY A 425 -5.67 -12.15 -37.18
N LEU A 426 -5.85 -13.17 -36.30
CA LEU A 426 -6.75 -13.08 -35.14
C LEU A 426 -6.05 -12.41 -33.96
N GLU A 427 -6.79 -11.56 -33.20
CA GLU A 427 -6.28 -10.90 -32.00
C GLU A 427 -5.68 -11.88 -30.98
N LYS A 428 -4.47 -11.57 -30.49
CA LYS A 428 -3.77 -12.30 -29.44
C LYS A 428 -3.88 -11.55 -28.10
N ARG A 429 -3.87 -12.29 -26.98
CA ARG A 429 -3.57 -11.69 -25.69
C ARG A 429 -2.09 -11.29 -25.65
N ALA A 430 -1.78 -10.12 -25.08
CA ALA A 430 -0.40 -9.67 -24.90
C ALA A 430 0.36 -10.68 -24.00
N ASN A 431 1.48 -11.22 -24.54
CA ASN A 431 2.36 -12.07 -23.73
C ASN A 431 3.27 -11.20 -22.87
N TYR A 432 3.14 -11.30 -21.55
CA TYR A 432 3.97 -10.58 -20.58
C TYR A 432 5.38 -11.16 -20.39
N ASN A 433 5.72 -12.30 -21.00
CA ASN A 433 7.05 -12.86 -20.96
C ASN A 433 7.71 -12.80 -22.34
N ILE A 434 8.27 -11.66 -22.68
CA ILE A 434 9.27 -11.53 -23.73
C ILE A 434 10.61 -11.93 -23.10
N GLY A 435 10.88 -13.24 -23.02
CA GLY A 435 12.24 -13.72 -22.77
C GLY A 435 13.14 -13.27 -23.92
N GLU A 436 14.32 -12.73 -23.60
CA GLU A 436 15.35 -12.38 -24.59
C GLU A 436 15.60 -13.59 -25.50
N GLY A 437 15.18 -13.44 -26.76
CA GLY A 437 15.15 -14.52 -27.75
C GLY A 437 16.52 -15.08 -28.07
N LYS A 438 16.63 -16.40 -27.95
CA LYS A 438 17.50 -17.27 -28.78
C LYS A 438 17.13 -18.76 -28.68
N ALA A 439 15.93 -19.14 -28.29
CA ALA A 439 15.45 -20.51 -28.47
C ALA A 439 14.70 -20.63 -29.82
N LYS A 440 15.09 -21.56 -30.70
CA LYS A 440 14.31 -21.92 -31.87
C LYS A 440 12.96 -22.46 -31.42
N VAL A 441 11.92 -21.63 -31.57
CA VAL A 441 10.54 -22.01 -31.25
C VAL A 441 10.06 -22.99 -32.29
N PRO A 442 9.61 -24.21 -31.94
CA PRO A 442 9.13 -25.20 -32.91
C PRO A 442 7.86 -24.68 -33.60
N ASN A 443 7.79 -24.80 -34.92
CA ASN A 443 6.61 -24.47 -35.70
C ASN A 443 5.50 -25.49 -35.47
N CYS A 444 4.24 -25.05 -35.54
CA CYS A 444 3.07 -25.92 -35.45
C CYS A 444 3.06 -26.91 -36.63
N PRO A 445 3.00 -28.24 -36.39
CA PRO A 445 2.87 -29.22 -37.47
C PRO A 445 1.58 -28.97 -38.28
N PRO A 446 1.61 -29.19 -39.63
CA PRO A 446 0.46 -28.90 -40.49
C PRO A 446 -0.84 -29.54 -40.04
N GLU A 447 -0.82 -30.83 -39.68
CA GLU A 447 -1.97 -31.59 -39.18
C GLU A 447 -2.60 -30.99 -37.90
N LYS A 448 -1.74 -30.48 -36.99
CA LYS A 448 -2.19 -29.77 -35.77
C LYS A 448 -2.72 -28.38 -36.05
N ALA A 449 -2.17 -27.70 -37.06
CA ALA A 449 -2.65 -26.41 -37.48
C ALA A 449 -4.06 -26.51 -38.11
N GLU A 450 -4.31 -27.51 -38.94
CA GLU A 450 -5.62 -27.77 -39.53
C GLU A 450 -6.68 -28.09 -38.47
N ALA A 451 -6.33 -28.89 -37.46
CA ALA A 451 -7.24 -29.22 -36.36
C ALA A 451 -7.57 -28.00 -35.49
N ILE A 452 -6.59 -27.06 -35.29
CA ILE A 452 -6.81 -25.81 -34.59
C ILE A 452 -7.71 -24.88 -35.41
N VAL A 453 -7.51 -24.79 -36.73
CA VAL A 453 -8.37 -24.01 -37.63
C VAL A 453 -9.80 -24.53 -37.60
N ASP A 454 -9.98 -25.85 -37.61
CA ASP A 454 -11.30 -26.45 -37.46
C ASP A 454 -11.97 -26.12 -36.12
N ALA A 455 -11.19 -26.14 -35.03
CA ALA A 455 -11.68 -25.67 -33.74
C ALA A 455 -12.08 -24.18 -33.77
N PHE A 456 -11.34 -23.31 -34.46
CA PHE A 456 -11.72 -21.91 -34.63
C PHE A 456 -13.04 -21.74 -35.37
N ARG A 457 -13.30 -22.55 -36.42
CA ARG A 457 -14.59 -22.58 -37.12
C ARG A 457 -15.72 -23.08 -36.21
N HIS A 458 -15.47 -24.15 -35.46
CA HIS A 458 -16.45 -24.71 -34.54
C HIS A 458 -16.89 -23.68 -33.48
N PHE A 459 -15.98 -22.89 -32.98
CA PHE A 459 -16.26 -21.87 -31.99
C PHE A 459 -16.60 -20.48 -32.59
N GLY A 460 -16.78 -20.38 -33.92
CA GLY A 460 -17.17 -19.13 -34.57
C GLY A 460 -16.12 -18.00 -34.50
N MET A 461 -14.84 -18.37 -34.42
CA MET A 461 -13.73 -17.40 -34.41
C MET A 461 -13.35 -16.94 -35.83
N ILE A 462 -13.64 -17.75 -36.84
CA ILE A 462 -13.43 -17.52 -38.29
C ILE A 462 -14.59 -18.13 -39.08
#